data_4890d02e86cf6635265b1e7e46ef0555
#
_entry.id   4890d02e86cf6635265b1e7e46ef0555
#
_cell.length_a   1.000
_cell.length_b   1.000
_cell.length_c   1.000
_cell.angle_alpha   90.00
_cell.angle_beta   90.00
_cell.angle_gamma   90.00
#
_symmetry.space_group_name_H-M   'P 1'
#
loop_
_entity.id
_entity.type
_entity.pdbx_description
1 polymer ?
#
loop_
_entity_poly.entity_id
_entity_poly.type
_entity_poly.pdbx_seq_one_letter_code
_entity_poly.pdbx_strand_id
1 'polypeptide(L)'
;MSPKRVCQVLKYGWKHAGDISDIAFDGKKRIMLFIDILCCFIKYKMWSNQYVEAKFWTLSRVQRQSIGREMKAKGLRRDLWQKDFQDTRRFLLKYTHRRYELPINRAKRNLAYAKRFNAGPRLMVEYGVELSRQHYLDGSITIGKNVLLAKNVFVDYSGRVEIGDDVQLTNGVVIETHHHPFHSDFRQSRSVVIPTTLRICDGAVIGSRAIILSSCHYIGCHARIGAGAVVTKDVPDYAIVAGVPAKIIRIQASDE
;
A
#
# COMPACT_ATOMS: atom_id res chain seq x y z
N MET A 1 -0.25 -28.46 19.11
CA MET A 1 0.89 -27.65 18.62
C MET A 1 2.18 -28.25 19.15
N SER A 2 3.23 -28.39 18.33
CA SER A 2 4.53 -28.88 18.83
C SER A 2 5.19 -27.84 19.74
N PRO A 3 5.95 -28.25 20.78
CA PRO A 3 6.65 -27.32 21.68
C PRO A 3 7.58 -26.34 20.95
N LYS A 4 8.21 -26.76 19.85
CA LYS A 4 9.04 -25.90 19.00
C LYS A 4 8.25 -24.75 18.37
N ARG A 5 7.01 -24.97 17.96
CA ARG A 5 6.15 -23.97 17.35
C ARG A 5 5.65 -22.96 18.38
N VAL A 6 5.37 -23.41 19.61
CA VAL A 6 5.04 -22.52 20.75
C VAL A 6 6.22 -21.61 21.07
N CYS A 7 7.41 -22.16 21.14
CA CYS A 7 8.62 -21.39 21.45
C CYS A 7 8.95 -20.33 20.35
N GLN A 8 8.74 -20.67 19.07
CA GLN A 8 8.88 -19.71 17.98
C GLN A 8 7.87 -18.58 18.06
N VAL A 9 6.61 -18.89 18.38
CA VAL A 9 5.54 -17.90 18.57
C VAL A 9 5.85 -16.96 19.72
N LEU A 10 6.29 -17.50 20.85
CA LEU A 10 6.65 -16.70 22.02
C LEU A 10 7.84 -15.77 21.72
N LYS A 11 8.89 -16.27 21.10
CA LYS A 11 10.05 -15.47 20.68
C LYS A 11 9.67 -14.36 19.69
N TYR A 12 8.82 -14.66 18.73
CA TYR A 12 8.35 -13.70 17.74
C TYR A 12 7.46 -12.64 18.41
N GLY A 13 6.50 -13.03 19.24
CA GLY A 13 5.62 -12.10 19.94
C GLY A 13 6.40 -11.16 20.88
N TRP A 14 7.38 -11.68 21.60
CA TRP A 14 8.23 -10.88 22.46
C TRP A 14 9.11 -9.88 21.68
N LYS A 15 9.67 -10.33 20.56
CA LYS A 15 10.46 -9.49 19.67
C LYS A 15 9.63 -8.34 19.08
N HIS A 16 8.40 -8.64 18.60
CA HIS A 16 7.53 -7.61 18.02
C HIS A 16 6.90 -6.68 19.06
N ALA A 17 6.62 -7.15 20.27
CA ALA A 17 6.26 -6.27 21.39
C ALA A 17 7.40 -5.28 21.72
N GLY A 18 8.66 -5.67 21.45
CA GLY A 18 9.82 -4.78 21.56
C GLY A 18 9.97 -3.79 20.40
N ASP A 19 9.66 -4.24 19.17
CA ASP A 19 9.78 -3.44 17.96
C ASP A 19 8.69 -2.35 17.82
N ILE A 20 7.54 -2.52 18.48
CA ILE A 20 6.46 -1.51 18.56
C ILE A 20 6.80 -0.40 19.56
N SER A 21 7.79 -0.61 20.41
CA SER A 21 8.16 0.29 21.50
C SER A 21 9.17 1.36 21.12
N ASP A 22 8.93 2.15 20.08
CA ASP A 22 9.60 3.47 19.95
C ASP A 22 9.03 4.53 20.92
N ILE A 23 8.01 4.15 21.65
CA ILE A 23 7.51 4.87 22.82
C ILE A 23 8.14 4.14 24.01
N ALA A 24 8.77 4.85 24.92
CA ALA A 24 9.30 4.31 26.17
C ALA A 24 8.20 3.53 26.90
N PHE A 25 8.08 2.25 26.55
CA PHE A 25 7.10 1.39 27.18
C PHE A 25 7.64 0.99 28.55
N ASP A 26 6.96 1.44 29.57
CA ASP A 26 6.99 0.80 30.87
C ASP A 26 6.85 -0.74 30.66
N GLY A 27 7.68 -1.51 31.34
CA GLY A 27 7.70 -2.98 31.19
C GLY A 27 6.33 -3.65 31.31
N LYS A 28 5.39 -3.06 32.09
CA LYS A 28 3.99 -3.49 32.18
C LYS A 28 3.24 -3.39 30.83
N LYS A 29 3.43 -2.32 30.09
CA LYS A 29 2.76 -2.12 28.78
C LYS A 29 3.28 -3.12 27.74
N ARG A 30 4.57 -3.44 27.80
CA ARG A 30 5.18 -4.46 26.92
C ARG A 30 4.60 -5.85 27.20
N ILE A 31 4.41 -6.21 28.46
CA ILE A 31 3.82 -7.49 28.89
C ILE A 31 2.35 -7.55 28.45
N MET A 32 1.58 -6.48 28.65
CA MET A 32 0.18 -6.41 28.20
C MET A 32 0.06 -6.59 26.70
N LEU A 33 0.87 -5.88 25.91
CA LEU A 33 0.89 -6.03 24.46
C LEU A 33 1.27 -7.45 24.02
N PHE A 34 2.23 -8.07 24.70
CA PHE A 34 2.61 -9.47 24.46
C PHE A 34 1.46 -10.43 24.77
N ILE A 35 0.73 -10.21 25.87
CA ILE A 35 -0.44 -11.00 26.23
C ILE A 35 -1.55 -10.84 25.19
N ASP A 36 -1.81 -9.62 24.71
CA ASP A 36 -2.80 -9.36 23.66
C ASP A 36 -2.45 -10.07 22.36
N ILE A 37 -1.18 -10.03 21.96
CA ILE A 37 -0.67 -10.75 20.79
C ILE A 37 -0.86 -12.27 20.97
N LEU A 38 -0.56 -12.78 22.16
CA LEU A 38 -0.71 -14.20 22.49
C LEU A 38 -2.18 -14.63 22.54
N CYS A 39 -3.06 -13.83 23.13
CA CYS A 39 -4.51 -14.04 23.16
C CYS A 39 -5.11 -14.05 21.75
N CYS A 40 -4.70 -13.11 20.88
CA CYS A 40 -5.09 -13.10 19.48
C CYS A 40 -4.63 -14.37 18.76
N PHE A 41 -3.41 -14.83 19.01
CA PHE A 41 -2.88 -16.07 18.46
C PHE A 41 -3.69 -17.30 18.90
N ILE A 42 -3.96 -17.43 20.19
CA ILE A 42 -4.73 -18.56 20.76
C ILE A 42 -6.16 -18.55 20.24
N LYS A 43 -6.82 -17.39 20.23
CA LYS A 43 -8.22 -17.22 19.83
C LYS A 43 -8.45 -17.48 18.35
N TYR A 44 -7.50 -17.10 17.51
CA TYR A 44 -7.67 -17.18 16.05
C TYR A 44 -6.83 -18.24 15.36
N LYS A 45 -6.07 -19.04 16.12
CA LYS A 45 -5.14 -20.08 15.58
C LYS A 45 -4.17 -19.55 14.51
N MET A 46 -3.85 -18.24 14.52
CA MET A 46 -3.23 -17.62 13.38
C MET A 46 -2.30 -16.50 13.76
N TRP A 47 -1.05 -16.72 13.42
CA TRP A 47 0.02 -15.75 13.59
C TRP A 47 0.26 -14.88 12.35
N SER A 48 -0.22 -15.26 11.19
CA SER A 48 0.25 -14.71 9.93
C SER A 48 -0.79 -13.95 9.08
N ASN A 49 -2.08 -13.96 9.45
CA ASN A 49 -3.16 -13.41 8.63
C ASN A 49 -4.21 -12.63 9.42
N GLN A 50 -3.83 -12.06 10.54
CA GLN A 50 -4.78 -11.65 11.57
C GLN A 50 -5.85 -10.63 11.12
N TYR A 51 -5.53 -9.69 10.24
CA TYR A 51 -6.50 -8.66 9.88
C TYR A 51 -7.49 -9.11 8.79
N VAL A 52 -6.99 -9.75 7.74
CA VAL A 52 -7.84 -10.22 6.64
C VAL A 52 -8.67 -11.41 7.06
N GLU A 53 -8.08 -12.32 7.84
CA GLU A 53 -8.82 -13.47 8.35
C GLU A 53 -9.74 -13.12 9.51
N ALA A 54 -9.41 -12.18 10.39
CA ALA A 54 -10.38 -11.67 11.34
C ALA A 54 -11.60 -11.08 10.62
N LYS A 55 -11.41 -10.28 9.58
CA LYS A 55 -12.51 -9.81 8.74
C LYS A 55 -13.21 -10.95 7.98
N PHE A 56 -12.46 -11.90 7.42
CA PHE A 56 -13.04 -13.04 6.72
C PHE A 56 -13.86 -13.94 7.67
N TRP A 57 -13.40 -14.14 8.91
CA TRP A 57 -14.12 -14.95 9.90
C TRP A 57 -15.31 -14.24 10.53
N THR A 58 -15.39 -12.91 10.47
CA THR A 58 -16.62 -12.17 10.83
C THR A 58 -17.72 -12.30 9.78
N LEU A 59 -17.37 -12.75 8.56
CA LEU A 59 -18.35 -13.01 7.51
C LEU A 59 -19.16 -14.28 7.81
N SER A 60 -20.41 -14.29 7.41
CA SER A 60 -21.24 -15.49 7.49
C SER A 60 -20.66 -16.61 6.61
N ARG A 61 -21.03 -17.86 6.91
CA ARG A 61 -20.61 -19.04 6.13
C ARG A 61 -20.96 -18.89 4.64
N VAL A 62 -22.14 -18.34 4.34
CA VAL A 62 -22.63 -18.12 2.99
C VAL A 62 -21.76 -17.09 2.24
N GLN A 63 -21.40 -15.98 2.89
CA GLN A 63 -20.55 -14.95 2.33
C GLN A 63 -19.14 -15.49 2.02
N ARG A 64 -18.56 -16.27 2.94
CA ARG A 64 -17.27 -16.94 2.72
C ARG A 64 -17.27 -17.89 1.53
N GLN A 65 -18.36 -18.65 1.37
CA GLN A 65 -18.51 -19.56 0.23
C GLN A 65 -18.72 -18.81 -1.09
N SER A 66 -19.43 -17.69 -1.08
CA SER A 66 -19.62 -16.84 -2.26
C SER A 66 -18.28 -16.25 -2.71
N ILE A 67 -17.52 -15.66 -1.81
CA ILE A 67 -16.17 -15.14 -2.08
C ILE A 67 -15.26 -16.24 -2.63
N GLY A 68 -15.28 -17.42 -2.03
CA GLY A 68 -14.47 -18.56 -2.50
C GLY A 68 -14.84 -19.03 -3.91
N ARG A 69 -16.13 -19.01 -4.26
CA ARG A 69 -16.60 -19.35 -5.62
C ARG A 69 -16.18 -18.30 -6.63
N GLU A 70 -16.32 -17.01 -6.29
CA GLU A 70 -15.92 -15.91 -7.15
C GLU A 70 -14.42 -15.88 -7.39
N MET A 71 -13.61 -16.11 -6.36
CA MET A 71 -12.16 -16.23 -6.48
C MET A 71 -11.76 -17.38 -7.41
N LYS A 72 -12.42 -18.54 -7.26
CA LYS A 72 -12.19 -19.71 -8.12
C LYS A 72 -12.60 -19.43 -9.57
N ALA A 73 -13.74 -18.77 -9.78
CA ALA A 73 -14.21 -18.39 -11.11
C ALA A 73 -13.29 -17.40 -11.82
N LYS A 74 -12.63 -16.51 -11.07
CA LYS A 74 -11.62 -15.56 -11.59
C LYS A 74 -10.21 -16.16 -11.71
N GLY A 75 -10.05 -17.44 -11.47
CA GLY A 75 -8.72 -18.10 -11.49
C GLY A 75 -7.77 -17.63 -10.37
N LEU A 76 -8.27 -16.94 -9.37
CA LEU A 76 -7.48 -16.41 -8.27
C LEU A 76 -7.16 -17.54 -7.29
N ARG A 77 -5.88 -17.81 -7.11
CA ARG A 77 -5.41 -18.78 -6.12
C ARG A 77 -5.26 -18.10 -4.77
N ARG A 78 -6.18 -18.40 -3.87
CA ARG A 78 -6.23 -17.85 -2.50
C ARG A 78 -4.89 -18.02 -1.74
N ASP A 79 -4.24 -19.15 -1.91
CA ASP A 79 -2.96 -19.47 -1.30
C ASP A 79 -1.83 -18.56 -1.79
N LEU A 80 -1.79 -18.25 -3.11
CA LEU A 80 -0.79 -17.35 -3.68
C LEU A 80 -1.01 -15.90 -3.24
N TRP A 81 -2.26 -15.43 -3.25
CA TRP A 81 -2.58 -14.09 -2.79
C TRP A 81 -2.27 -13.92 -1.29
N GLN A 82 -2.67 -14.88 -0.47
CA GLN A 82 -2.38 -14.85 0.97
C GLN A 82 -0.88 -14.78 1.23
N LYS A 83 -0.08 -15.56 0.48
CA LYS A 83 1.37 -15.53 0.59
C LYS A 83 1.92 -14.15 0.22
N ASP A 84 1.54 -13.62 -0.93
CA ASP A 84 2.03 -12.32 -1.40
C ASP A 84 1.61 -11.16 -0.47
N PHE A 85 0.37 -11.17 0.01
CA PHE A 85 -0.10 -10.20 0.99
C PHE A 85 0.70 -10.27 2.30
N GLN A 86 0.97 -11.47 2.81
CA GLN A 86 1.78 -11.64 4.01
C GLN A 86 3.22 -11.18 3.80
N ASP A 87 3.81 -11.55 2.66
CA ASP A 87 5.17 -11.17 2.33
C ASP A 87 5.28 -9.64 2.13
N THR A 88 4.30 -9.01 1.51
CA THR A 88 4.21 -7.56 1.39
C THR A 88 4.05 -6.90 2.76
N ARG A 89 3.14 -7.39 3.60
CA ARG A 89 2.95 -6.87 4.96
C ARG A 89 4.21 -6.99 5.82
N ARG A 90 4.88 -8.15 5.79
CA ARG A 90 6.17 -8.33 6.50
C ARG A 90 7.23 -7.38 5.99
N PHE A 91 7.28 -7.20 4.68
CA PHE A 91 8.17 -6.26 4.03
C PHE A 91 7.92 -4.83 4.53
N LEU A 92 6.67 -4.36 4.49
CA LEU A 92 6.29 -3.02 4.94
C LEU A 92 6.60 -2.83 6.43
N LEU A 93 6.18 -3.74 7.30
CA LEU A 93 6.49 -3.68 8.75
C LEU A 93 7.99 -3.58 9.03
N LYS A 94 8.82 -4.21 8.19
CA LYS A 94 10.26 -4.15 8.32
C LYS A 94 10.83 -2.81 7.86
N TYR A 95 10.44 -2.35 6.68
CA TYR A 95 11.15 -1.26 6.00
C TYR A 95 10.54 0.13 6.19
N THR A 96 9.30 0.25 6.66
CA THR A 96 8.70 1.53 7.06
C THR A 96 9.15 2.02 8.44
N HIS A 97 9.89 1.20 9.18
CA HIS A 97 10.33 1.55 10.53
C HIS A 97 11.35 2.70 10.52
N ARG A 98 11.28 3.60 11.53
CA ARG A 98 12.17 4.78 11.67
C ARG A 98 13.67 4.48 11.68
N ARG A 99 14.08 3.27 12.08
CA ARG A 99 15.51 2.88 12.03
C ARG A 99 16.12 3.00 10.62
N TYR A 100 15.28 3.00 9.58
CA TYR A 100 15.71 3.18 8.19
C TYR A 100 15.87 4.65 7.78
N GLU A 101 15.72 5.59 8.71
CA GLU A 101 16.06 7.01 8.48
C GLU A 101 17.58 7.28 8.53
N LEU A 102 18.36 6.42 9.19
CA LEU A 102 19.81 6.50 9.16
C LEU A 102 20.37 6.24 7.75
N PRO A 103 21.42 6.96 7.31
CA PRO A 103 21.88 6.93 5.91
C PRO A 103 22.13 5.52 5.34
N ILE A 104 22.86 4.68 6.09
CA ILE A 104 23.16 3.31 5.66
C ILE A 104 21.90 2.43 5.55
N ASN A 105 20.94 2.68 6.42
CA ASN A 105 19.68 1.94 6.43
C ASN A 105 18.73 2.45 5.33
N ARG A 106 18.77 3.74 4.98
CA ARG A 106 18.08 4.27 3.80
C ARG A 106 18.50 3.54 2.53
N ALA A 107 19.80 3.37 2.32
CA ALA A 107 20.32 2.62 1.17
C ALA A 107 19.76 1.18 1.14
N LYS A 108 19.73 0.51 2.30
CA LYS A 108 19.14 -0.84 2.43
C LYS A 108 17.63 -0.85 2.12
N ARG A 109 16.89 0.15 2.57
CA ARG A 109 15.46 0.30 2.25
C ARG A 109 15.26 0.50 0.76
N ASN A 110 15.95 1.47 0.15
CA ASN A 110 15.83 1.77 -1.28
C ASN A 110 16.10 0.52 -2.13
N LEU A 111 17.16 -0.22 -1.81
CA LEU A 111 17.50 -1.46 -2.50
C LEU A 111 16.41 -2.55 -2.31
N ALA A 112 15.87 -2.66 -1.09
CA ALA A 112 14.82 -3.63 -0.79
C ALA A 112 13.53 -3.32 -1.58
N TYR A 113 13.13 -2.05 -1.65
CA TYR A 113 11.97 -1.61 -2.45
C TYR A 113 12.24 -1.82 -3.95
N ALA A 114 13.41 -1.41 -4.45
CA ALA A 114 13.77 -1.61 -5.86
C ALA A 114 13.68 -3.10 -6.25
N LYS A 115 14.22 -3.98 -5.43
CA LYS A 115 14.14 -5.43 -5.67
C LYS A 115 12.72 -5.98 -5.58
N ARG A 116 11.92 -5.52 -4.58
CA ARG A 116 10.56 -6.05 -4.34
C ARG A 116 9.58 -5.63 -5.43
N PHE A 117 9.71 -4.40 -5.92
CA PHE A 117 8.79 -3.78 -6.87
C PHE A 117 9.40 -3.60 -8.26
N ASN A 118 10.52 -4.26 -8.54
CA ASN A 118 11.22 -4.21 -9.82
C ASN A 118 11.40 -2.77 -10.35
N ALA A 119 11.83 -1.87 -9.47
CA ALA A 119 12.02 -0.47 -9.80
C ALA A 119 13.36 -0.21 -10.49
N GLY A 120 13.38 0.83 -11.31
CA GLY A 120 14.59 1.33 -11.95
C GLY A 120 15.65 1.84 -10.96
N PRO A 121 16.85 2.17 -11.45
CA PRO A 121 17.94 2.66 -10.61
C PRO A 121 17.62 4.01 -9.98
N ARG A 122 18.31 4.31 -8.87
CA ARG A 122 18.17 5.57 -8.12
C ARG A 122 16.79 5.80 -7.53
N LEU A 123 16.06 4.73 -7.21
CA LEU A 123 14.83 4.83 -6.42
C LEU A 123 15.16 5.36 -5.01
N MET A 124 14.48 6.42 -4.61
CA MET A 124 14.54 6.99 -3.27
C MET A 124 13.21 6.77 -2.56
N VAL A 125 13.26 6.09 -1.43
CA VAL A 125 12.09 5.79 -0.60
C VAL A 125 12.30 6.38 0.77
N GLU A 126 11.36 7.15 1.27
CA GLU A 126 11.41 7.73 2.61
C GLU A 126 10.57 6.93 3.62
N TYR A 127 10.49 7.44 4.86
CA TYR A 127 9.78 6.80 5.95
C TYR A 127 8.27 6.71 5.67
N GLY A 128 7.67 5.59 6.07
CA GLY A 128 6.22 5.41 6.03
C GLY A 128 5.63 5.18 4.64
N VAL A 129 6.47 4.97 3.61
CA VAL A 129 5.97 4.63 2.27
C VAL A 129 5.31 3.26 2.29
N GLU A 130 4.08 3.20 1.81
CA GLU A 130 3.31 1.98 1.70
C GLU A 130 2.89 1.75 0.24
N LEU A 131 3.37 0.65 -0.34
CA LEU A 131 2.93 0.15 -1.64
C LEU A 131 2.19 -1.15 -1.38
N SER A 132 0.88 -1.17 -1.52
CA SER A 132 0.09 -2.35 -1.18
C SER A 132 -1.03 -2.61 -2.16
N ARG A 133 -1.43 -3.87 -2.29
CA ARG A 133 -2.66 -4.28 -2.95
C ARG A 133 -3.75 -4.39 -1.92
N GLN A 134 -4.87 -3.78 -2.21
CA GLN A 134 -6.10 -3.98 -1.48
C GLN A 134 -6.90 -5.07 -2.20
N HIS A 135 -7.63 -5.88 -1.47
CA HIS A 135 -8.44 -6.95 -2.07
C HIS A 135 -7.65 -8.06 -2.80
N TYR A 136 -8.38 -8.99 -3.42
CA TYR A 136 -7.87 -10.18 -4.10
C TYR A 136 -7.64 -9.93 -5.60
N LEU A 137 -7.10 -8.76 -5.95
CA LEU A 137 -6.90 -8.34 -7.33
C LEU A 137 -5.48 -8.65 -7.80
N ASP A 138 -5.33 -8.88 -9.09
CA ASP A 138 -4.06 -9.18 -9.74
C ASP A 138 -3.35 -7.89 -10.19
N GLY A 139 -3.28 -6.94 -9.26
CA GLY A 139 -2.67 -5.65 -9.51
C GLY A 139 -1.16 -5.73 -9.68
N SER A 140 -0.62 -4.75 -10.37
CA SER A 140 0.82 -4.64 -10.62
C SER A 140 1.29 -3.20 -10.49
N ILE A 141 2.57 -3.05 -10.13
CA ILE A 141 3.23 -1.74 -10.09
C ILE A 141 4.59 -1.84 -10.79
N THR A 142 4.88 -0.88 -11.65
CA THR A 142 6.20 -0.66 -12.24
C THR A 142 6.69 0.73 -11.88
N ILE A 143 7.97 0.88 -11.60
CA ILE A 143 8.57 2.14 -11.17
C ILE A 143 9.82 2.39 -12.00
N GLY A 144 9.89 3.52 -12.65
CA GLY A 144 11.01 3.95 -13.48
C GLY A 144 12.28 4.27 -12.68
N LYS A 145 13.23 4.91 -13.33
CA LYS A 145 14.49 5.37 -12.73
C LYS A 145 14.31 6.73 -12.05
N ASN A 146 15.17 7.01 -11.07
CA ASN A 146 15.26 8.31 -10.38
C ASN A 146 13.94 8.79 -9.76
N VAL A 147 13.13 7.84 -9.24
CA VAL A 147 11.83 8.14 -8.63
C VAL A 147 11.99 8.44 -7.15
N LEU A 148 11.30 9.47 -6.67
CA LEU A 148 11.19 9.80 -5.26
C LEU A 148 9.81 9.41 -4.73
N LEU A 149 9.80 8.54 -3.73
CA LEU A 149 8.64 8.24 -2.89
C LEU A 149 8.92 8.86 -1.51
N ALA A 150 8.36 10.04 -1.27
CA ALA A 150 8.60 10.79 -0.04
C ALA A 150 7.80 10.23 1.15
N LYS A 151 7.87 10.87 2.31
CA LYS A 151 7.31 10.35 3.57
C LYS A 151 5.81 10.11 3.47
N ASN A 152 5.39 8.95 4.01
CA ASN A 152 3.98 8.57 4.13
C ASN A 152 3.23 8.55 2.80
N VAL A 153 3.92 8.32 1.69
CA VAL A 153 3.26 8.06 0.40
C VAL A 153 2.56 6.71 0.48
N PHE A 154 1.30 6.69 0.08
CA PHE A 154 0.50 5.48 -0.05
C PHE A 154 0.14 5.27 -1.52
N VAL A 155 0.45 4.08 -2.05
CA VAL A 155 0.04 3.67 -3.39
C VAL A 155 -0.70 2.34 -3.30
N ASP A 156 -2.00 2.40 -3.55
CA ASP A 156 -2.76 1.20 -3.86
C ASP A 156 -2.50 0.79 -5.30
N TYR A 157 -1.97 -0.42 -5.49
CA TYR A 157 -1.79 -1.01 -6.81
C TYR A 157 -2.67 -2.26 -7.00
N SER A 158 -3.90 -2.20 -6.49
CA SER A 158 -4.92 -3.24 -6.72
C SER A 158 -5.30 -3.36 -8.20
N GLY A 159 -5.18 -2.24 -8.93
CA GLY A 159 -5.15 -2.22 -10.37
C GLY A 159 -3.72 -2.22 -10.91
N ARG A 160 -3.50 -1.59 -12.05
CA ARG A 160 -2.19 -1.43 -12.65
C ARG A 160 -1.67 0.00 -12.45
N VAL A 161 -0.48 0.14 -11.86
CA VAL A 161 0.21 1.42 -11.68
C VAL A 161 1.51 1.41 -12.46
N GLU A 162 1.71 2.41 -13.30
CA GLU A 162 2.96 2.65 -14.01
C GLU A 162 3.49 4.03 -13.59
N ILE A 163 4.66 4.06 -12.98
CA ILE A 163 5.36 5.28 -12.60
C ILE A 163 6.57 5.41 -13.52
N GLY A 164 6.62 6.47 -14.29
CA GLY A 164 7.69 6.74 -15.21
C GLY A 164 9.00 7.17 -14.55
N ASP A 165 9.92 7.68 -15.35
CA ASP A 165 11.22 8.17 -14.93
C ASP A 165 11.10 9.56 -14.28
N ASP A 166 12.02 9.88 -13.37
CA ASP A 166 12.15 11.21 -12.77
C ASP A 166 10.88 11.72 -12.04
N VAL A 167 9.95 10.82 -11.69
CA VAL A 167 8.70 11.15 -10.99
C VAL A 167 8.94 11.39 -9.51
N GLN A 168 8.22 12.38 -8.97
CA GLN A 168 8.27 12.69 -7.55
C GLN A 168 6.88 12.61 -6.92
N LEU A 169 6.70 11.65 -6.01
CA LEU A 169 5.55 11.60 -5.12
C LEU A 169 5.96 12.22 -3.80
N THR A 170 5.49 13.43 -3.49
CA THR A 170 5.89 14.15 -2.29
C THR A 170 5.11 13.70 -1.06
N ASN A 171 5.37 14.31 0.10
CA ASN A 171 4.89 13.80 1.39
C ASN A 171 3.38 13.56 1.45
N GLY A 172 2.99 12.37 1.85
CA GLY A 172 1.59 12.04 2.13
C GLY A 172 0.70 11.94 0.90
N VAL A 173 1.25 11.80 -0.30
CA VAL A 173 0.48 11.51 -1.51
C VAL A 173 -0.24 10.18 -1.36
N VAL A 174 -1.50 10.15 -1.78
CA VAL A 174 -2.37 8.96 -1.80
C VAL A 174 -2.78 8.67 -3.23
N ILE A 175 -2.59 7.44 -3.66
CA ILE A 175 -3.01 6.94 -4.97
C ILE A 175 -3.93 5.74 -4.77
N GLU A 176 -5.13 5.83 -5.36
CA GLU A 176 -6.16 4.78 -5.32
C GLU A 176 -6.37 4.22 -6.73
N THR A 177 -6.26 2.91 -6.90
CA THR A 177 -6.48 2.25 -8.20
C THR A 177 -7.59 1.21 -8.17
N HIS A 178 -8.52 1.37 -7.27
CA HIS A 178 -9.77 0.62 -7.28
C HIS A 178 -10.90 1.47 -6.73
N HIS A 179 -12.11 1.07 -7.05
CA HIS A 179 -13.30 1.62 -6.41
C HIS A 179 -14.36 0.54 -6.20
N HIS A 180 -15.30 0.86 -5.35
CA HIS A 180 -16.48 0.05 -5.13
C HIS A 180 -17.66 0.71 -5.82
N PRO A 181 -18.45 -0.02 -6.64
CA PRO A 181 -19.63 0.56 -7.27
C PRO A 181 -20.64 0.97 -6.20
N PHE A 182 -21.32 2.08 -6.44
CA PHE A 182 -22.43 2.47 -5.57
C PHE A 182 -23.57 1.46 -5.72
N HIS A 183 -23.99 0.89 -4.61
CA HIS A 183 -25.15 -0.01 -4.56
C HIS A 183 -25.97 0.32 -3.31
N SER A 184 -27.30 0.26 -3.43
CA SER A 184 -28.20 0.52 -2.29
C SER A 184 -27.99 -0.44 -1.13
N ASP A 185 -27.63 -1.70 -1.42
CA ASP A 185 -27.13 -2.63 -0.42
C ASP A 185 -25.62 -2.47 -0.24
N PHE A 186 -25.25 -1.88 0.90
CA PHE A 186 -23.84 -1.67 1.28
C PHE A 186 -23.00 -2.97 1.29
N ARG A 187 -23.61 -4.12 1.57
CA ARG A 187 -22.88 -5.40 1.55
C ARG A 187 -22.49 -5.81 0.14
N GLN A 188 -23.36 -5.55 -0.84
CA GLN A 188 -23.07 -5.80 -2.26
C GLN A 188 -22.05 -4.81 -2.79
N SER A 189 -22.16 -3.53 -2.42
CA SER A 189 -21.18 -2.51 -2.78
C SER A 189 -19.76 -2.90 -2.34
N ARG A 190 -19.58 -3.42 -1.12
CA ARG A 190 -18.26 -3.83 -0.60
C ARG A 190 -17.74 -5.14 -1.21
N SER A 191 -18.58 -5.97 -1.77
CA SER A 191 -18.17 -7.27 -2.34
C SER A 191 -17.60 -7.15 -3.75
N VAL A 192 -17.97 -6.10 -4.47
CA VAL A 192 -17.50 -5.83 -5.83
C VAL A 192 -16.38 -4.80 -5.77
N VAL A 193 -15.24 -5.12 -6.34
CA VAL A 193 -14.08 -4.25 -6.45
C VAL A 193 -13.74 -4.10 -7.91
N ILE A 194 -13.70 -2.87 -8.40
CA ILE A 194 -13.38 -2.56 -9.79
C ILE A 194 -11.96 -1.96 -9.81
N PRO A 195 -10.96 -2.69 -10.32
CA PRO A 195 -9.63 -2.17 -10.48
C PRO A 195 -9.56 -1.20 -11.66
N THR A 196 -8.69 -0.21 -11.53
CA THR A 196 -8.40 0.77 -12.58
C THR A 196 -6.91 0.83 -12.86
N THR A 197 -6.54 1.40 -13.99
CA THR A 197 -5.13 1.60 -14.33
C THR A 197 -4.77 3.06 -14.16
N LEU A 198 -3.56 3.32 -13.66
CA LEU A 198 -2.99 4.67 -13.60
C LEU A 198 -1.59 4.65 -14.19
N ARG A 199 -1.35 5.55 -15.13
CA ARG A 199 -0.02 5.86 -15.64
C ARG A 199 0.39 7.26 -15.23
N ILE A 200 1.53 7.38 -14.55
CA ILE A 200 2.19 8.65 -14.22
C ILE A 200 3.41 8.75 -15.14
N CYS A 201 3.39 9.72 -16.03
CA CYS A 201 4.43 9.88 -17.04
C CYS A 201 5.68 10.55 -16.47
N ASP A 202 6.76 10.56 -17.25
CA ASP A 202 8.08 11.01 -16.85
C ASP A 202 8.07 12.48 -16.36
N GLY A 203 8.90 12.76 -15.36
CA GLY A 203 9.08 14.11 -14.82
C GLY A 203 7.88 14.67 -14.08
N ALA A 204 6.79 13.93 -13.89
CA ALA A 204 5.63 14.41 -13.17
C ALA A 204 5.93 14.61 -11.66
N VAL A 205 5.36 15.66 -11.07
CA VAL A 205 5.49 15.96 -9.65
C VAL A 205 4.12 16.03 -8.99
N ILE A 206 3.91 15.17 -8.01
CA ILE A 206 2.68 15.12 -7.24
C ILE A 206 2.92 15.83 -5.90
N GLY A 207 2.22 16.95 -5.70
CA GLY A 207 2.34 17.81 -4.52
C GLY A 207 1.87 17.13 -3.23
N SER A 208 2.42 17.59 -2.11
CA SER A 208 2.19 16.98 -0.81
C SER A 208 0.70 16.86 -0.46
N ARG A 209 0.32 15.67 0.05
CA ARG A 209 -1.07 15.35 0.42
C ARG A 209 -2.07 15.43 -0.73
N ALA A 210 -1.62 15.40 -1.98
CA ALA A 210 -2.52 15.24 -3.11
C ALA A 210 -3.09 13.82 -3.10
N ILE A 211 -4.33 13.68 -3.56
CA ILE A 211 -5.05 12.41 -3.68
C ILE A 211 -5.38 12.20 -5.15
N ILE A 212 -4.94 11.06 -5.68
CA ILE A 212 -5.27 10.62 -7.03
C ILE A 212 -6.32 9.54 -6.91
N LEU A 213 -7.53 9.83 -7.36
CA LEU A 213 -8.64 8.88 -7.30
C LEU A 213 -8.58 7.89 -8.47
N SER A 214 -9.23 6.76 -8.28
CA SER A 214 -9.32 5.66 -9.25
C SER A 214 -9.97 6.05 -10.59
N SER A 215 -10.61 7.21 -10.66
CA SER A 215 -11.18 7.79 -11.88
C SER A 215 -10.16 8.55 -12.74
N CYS A 216 -8.94 8.77 -12.23
CA CYS A 216 -7.81 9.31 -12.98
C CYS A 216 -6.98 8.15 -13.51
N HIS A 217 -6.75 8.09 -14.81
CA HIS A 217 -6.02 7.01 -15.47
C HIS A 217 -4.67 7.47 -16.02
N TYR A 218 -4.48 8.77 -16.16
CA TYR A 218 -3.28 9.35 -16.73
C TYR A 218 -2.88 10.65 -16.05
N ILE A 219 -1.60 10.74 -15.68
CA ILE A 219 -0.93 11.98 -15.29
C ILE A 219 0.20 12.20 -16.27
N GLY A 220 0.08 13.30 -17.01
CA GLY A 220 0.94 13.64 -18.12
C GLY A 220 2.40 13.88 -17.76
N CYS A 221 3.26 13.84 -18.79
CA CYS A 221 4.68 14.11 -18.65
C CYS A 221 4.89 15.55 -18.16
N HIS A 222 5.81 15.70 -17.20
CA HIS A 222 6.11 16.98 -16.57
C HIS A 222 4.92 17.71 -15.93
N ALA A 223 3.78 17.02 -15.74
CA ALA A 223 2.63 17.57 -15.04
C ALA A 223 2.95 17.88 -13.58
N ARG A 224 2.32 18.91 -13.05
CA ARG A 224 2.47 19.37 -11.66
C ARG A 224 1.13 19.34 -10.94
N ILE A 225 1.01 18.48 -9.95
CA ILE A 225 -0.18 18.41 -9.10
C ILE A 225 0.08 19.25 -7.86
N GLY A 226 -0.80 20.23 -7.61
CA GLY A 226 -0.71 21.10 -6.43
C GLY A 226 -0.88 20.33 -5.13
N ALA A 227 -0.26 20.82 -4.05
CA ALA A 227 -0.41 20.25 -2.73
C ALA A 227 -1.89 20.23 -2.29
N GLY A 228 -2.35 19.13 -1.69
CA GLY A 228 -3.72 18.95 -1.23
C GLY A 228 -4.76 18.83 -2.35
N ALA A 229 -4.36 18.75 -3.61
CA ALA A 229 -5.30 18.58 -4.72
C ALA A 229 -5.96 17.20 -4.70
N VAL A 230 -7.23 17.12 -5.13
CA VAL A 230 -7.94 15.86 -5.35
C VAL A 230 -8.17 15.68 -6.85
N VAL A 231 -7.37 14.83 -7.47
CA VAL A 231 -7.40 14.59 -8.90
C VAL A 231 -8.44 13.52 -9.22
N THR A 232 -9.44 13.91 -9.99
CA THR A 232 -10.60 13.07 -10.35
C THR A 232 -10.68 12.77 -11.84
N LYS A 233 -9.77 13.34 -12.65
CA LYS A 233 -9.72 13.20 -14.12
C LYS A 233 -8.28 13.16 -14.56
N ASP A 234 -8.06 12.68 -15.78
CA ASP A 234 -6.75 12.67 -16.40
C ASP A 234 -6.15 14.10 -16.51
N VAL A 235 -4.85 14.16 -16.34
CA VAL A 235 -4.08 15.40 -16.34
C VAL A 235 -3.21 15.41 -17.59
N PRO A 236 -3.34 16.43 -18.47
CA PRO A 236 -2.50 16.54 -19.66
C PRO A 236 -1.01 16.73 -19.35
N ASP A 237 -0.17 16.49 -20.36
CA ASP A 237 1.25 16.79 -20.28
C ASP A 237 1.47 18.29 -19.99
N TYR A 238 2.50 18.57 -19.19
CA TYR A 238 2.91 19.92 -18.79
C TYR A 238 1.82 20.73 -18.05
N ALA A 239 0.69 20.11 -17.69
CA ALA A 239 -0.37 20.81 -16.99
C ALA A 239 -0.02 21.02 -15.50
N ILE A 240 -0.38 22.19 -14.99
CA ILE A 240 -0.42 22.47 -13.56
C ILE A 240 -1.89 22.40 -13.13
N VAL A 241 -2.19 21.50 -12.20
CA VAL A 241 -3.55 21.34 -11.66
C VAL A 241 -3.54 21.49 -10.15
N ALA A 242 -4.62 22.09 -9.61
CA ALA A 242 -4.79 22.24 -8.16
C ALA A 242 -6.27 22.33 -7.77
N GLY A 243 -6.55 22.19 -6.49
CA GLY A 243 -7.90 22.32 -5.89
C GLY A 243 -8.62 20.99 -5.66
N VAL A 244 -9.86 21.08 -5.16
CA VAL A 244 -10.75 19.96 -4.83
C VAL A 244 -12.14 20.26 -5.42
N PRO A 245 -12.56 19.57 -6.50
CA PRO A 245 -11.74 18.73 -7.37
C PRO A 245 -10.67 19.54 -8.11
N ALA A 246 -9.57 18.86 -8.47
CA ALA A 246 -8.46 19.52 -9.18
C ALA A 246 -8.89 20.02 -10.57
N LYS A 247 -8.46 21.24 -10.89
CA LYS A 247 -8.69 21.88 -12.19
C LYS A 247 -7.36 22.32 -12.79
N ILE A 248 -7.29 22.38 -14.11
CA ILE A 248 -6.14 22.91 -14.82
C ILE A 248 -6.03 24.41 -14.53
N ILE A 249 -4.91 24.83 -13.93
CA ILE A 249 -4.58 26.23 -13.69
C ILE A 249 -3.92 26.81 -14.96
N ARG A 250 -2.99 26.05 -15.53
CA ARG A 250 -2.31 26.39 -16.78
C ARG A 250 -1.63 25.17 -17.38
N ILE A 251 -1.29 25.24 -18.64
CA ILE A 251 -0.39 24.30 -19.31
C ILE A 251 0.91 25.08 -19.56
N GLN A 252 2.04 24.53 -19.13
CA GLN A 252 3.35 25.12 -19.40
C GLN A 252 3.73 24.84 -20.86
N ALA A 253 4.44 25.76 -21.48
CA ALA A 253 5.10 25.43 -22.75
C ALA A 253 6.15 24.35 -22.47
N SER A 254 6.27 23.35 -23.36
CA SER A 254 7.40 22.45 -23.35
C SER A 254 8.67 23.29 -23.48
N ASP A 255 9.60 23.16 -22.53
CA ASP A 255 10.95 23.67 -22.75
C ASP A 255 11.54 22.83 -23.89
N GLU A 256 11.61 23.41 -25.10
CA GLU A 256 12.32 22.86 -26.23
C GLU A 256 13.83 22.89 -26.01
#